data_0f72610ccc58bbc3afebf9ac88089894
#
_entry.id   0f72610ccc58bbc3afebf9ac88089894
#
_cell.length_a   1.000
_cell.length_b   1.000
_cell.length_c   1.000
_cell.angle_alpha   90.00
_cell.angle_beta   90.00
_cell.angle_gamma   90.00
#
_symmetry.space_group_name_H-M   'P 1'
#
loop_
_entity.id
_entity.type
_entity.pdbx_description
1 polymer ?
#
loop_
_entity_poly.entity_id
_entity_poly.type
_entity_poly.pdbx_seq_one_letter_code
_entity_poly.pdbx_strand_id
1 'polypeptide(L)'
;NKAKEHRMCALVRTGLNCDMAVSTSPFDLIARNKWDIKKQICNETEHNSGMTAIGDEKLSVAILNRGIYGYENLQSEQGTLAFALVRSTGKISAGDEACDDEWAIPENQCLREIRCEFSILPQTGGEFAEKAAFEAKSFQNPMMVQCEPVDTHKFMGGRTAVQDTVQA
;
A
#
# COMPACT_ATOMS: atom_id res chain seq x y z
N ASN A 1 -6.34 20.30 8.12
CA ASN A 1 -5.17 20.43 7.27
C ASN A 1 -4.89 21.91 7.03
N LYS A 2 -3.64 22.35 7.09
CA LYS A 2 -3.23 23.72 6.79
C LYS A 2 -2.41 23.69 5.50
N ALA A 3 -2.48 24.78 4.72
CA ALA A 3 -1.65 24.95 3.52
C ALA A 3 -0.18 25.09 3.94
N LYS A 4 0.48 23.97 4.18
CA LYS A 4 1.91 23.86 4.51
C LYS A 4 2.49 22.63 3.86
N GLU A 5 3.74 22.72 3.50
CA GLU A 5 4.50 21.54 3.12
C GLU A 5 4.64 20.62 4.33
N HIS A 6 4.15 19.41 4.19
CA HIS A 6 4.21 18.41 5.25
C HIS A 6 4.02 17.00 4.70
N ARG A 7 4.50 16.07 5.48
CA ARG A 7 4.28 14.66 5.27
C ARG A 7 3.64 14.07 6.52
N MET A 8 2.63 13.25 6.33
CA MET A 8 1.99 12.51 7.42
C MET A 8 2.16 11.03 7.15
N CYS A 9 2.69 10.31 8.13
CA CYS A 9 2.91 8.87 8.03
C CYS A 9 2.17 8.13 9.15
N ALA A 10 1.70 6.92 8.83
CA ALA A 10 1.30 5.94 9.83
C ALA A 10 2.50 5.08 10.18
N LEU A 11 2.83 4.98 11.48
CA LEU A 11 3.91 4.14 11.97
C LEU A 11 3.34 2.82 12.49
N VAL A 12 3.82 1.72 11.93
CA VAL A 12 3.50 0.37 12.40
C VAL A 12 4.75 -0.24 13.04
N ARG A 13 4.72 -0.33 14.36
CA ARG A 13 5.81 -0.92 15.16
C ARG A 13 5.50 -2.38 15.44
N THR A 14 6.21 -3.27 14.78
CA THR A 14 6.00 -4.71 14.92
C THR A 14 6.76 -5.33 16.08
N GLY A 15 7.84 -4.70 16.51
CA GLY A 15 8.76 -5.25 17.50
C GLY A 15 9.64 -6.39 16.99
N LEU A 16 9.55 -6.72 15.70
CA LEU A 16 10.35 -7.78 15.08
C LEU A 16 11.77 -7.30 14.81
N ASN A 17 12.73 -8.21 15.06
CA ASN A 17 14.13 -7.94 14.76
C ASN A 17 14.44 -8.36 13.31
N CYS A 18 14.04 -7.54 12.36
CA CYS A 18 14.22 -7.81 10.95
C CYS A 18 14.66 -6.55 10.20
N ASP A 19 15.62 -6.69 9.32
CA ASP A 19 16.17 -5.59 8.53
C ASP A 19 15.56 -5.49 7.12
N MET A 20 14.93 -6.56 6.68
CA MET A 20 14.38 -6.67 5.34
C MET A 20 12.87 -6.60 5.35
N ALA A 21 12.30 -5.77 4.48
CA ALA A 21 10.88 -5.75 4.18
C ALA A 21 10.62 -6.29 2.76
N VAL A 22 9.54 -7.05 2.60
CA VAL A 22 9.08 -7.54 1.31
C VAL A 22 7.82 -6.78 0.94
N SER A 23 7.78 -6.23 -0.26
CA SER A 23 6.62 -5.51 -0.76
C SER A 23 6.15 -6.02 -2.12
N THR A 24 4.85 -5.89 -2.38
CA THR A 24 4.29 -6.14 -3.71
C THR A 24 4.73 -5.05 -4.68
N SER A 25 5.09 -5.48 -5.88
CA SER A 25 5.26 -4.67 -7.08
C SER A 25 4.22 -5.08 -8.11
N PRO A 26 3.99 -4.34 -9.20
CA PRO A 26 3.02 -4.73 -10.23
C PRO A 26 3.19 -6.15 -10.77
N PHE A 27 4.41 -6.69 -10.78
CA PHE A 27 4.72 -7.98 -11.38
C PHE A 27 5.40 -8.99 -10.44
N ASP A 28 5.86 -8.55 -9.25
CA ASP A 28 6.67 -9.41 -8.40
C ASP A 28 6.61 -8.98 -6.92
N LEU A 29 7.23 -9.80 -6.06
CA LEU A 29 7.55 -9.50 -4.68
C LEU A 29 9.00 -9.02 -4.61
N ILE A 30 9.22 -7.85 -4.04
CA ILE A 30 10.55 -7.26 -3.94
C ILE A 30 10.97 -7.17 -2.49
N ALA A 31 12.07 -7.83 -2.16
CA ALA A 31 12.72 -7.72 -0.86
C ALA A 31 13.69 -6.54 -0.85
N ARG A 32 13.55 -5.67 0.16
CA ARG A 32 14.41 -4.50 0.35
C ARG A 32 14.92 -4.44 1.77
N ASN A 33 16.23 -4.22 1.89
CA ASN A 33 16.84 -3.96 3.20
C ASN A 33 16.45 -2.57 3.70
N LYS A 34 16.66 -2.35 5.00
CA LYS A 34 16.63 -1.01 5.58
C LYS A 34 17.48 -0.06 4.75
N TRP A 35 16.95 1.12 4.55
CA TRP A 35 17.66 2.15 3.82
C TRP A 35 18.96 2.56 4.53
N ASP A 36 20.08 2.56 3.82
CA ASP A 36 21.38 2.98 4.34
C ASP A 36 21.73 4.38 3.79
N ILE A 37 21.54 5.38 4.63
CA ILE A 37 21.78 6.79 4.31
C ILE A 37 23.18 7.07 3.73
N LYS A 38 24.15 6.22 4.08
CA LYS A 38 25.53 6.38 3.60
C LYS A 38 25.75 5.88 2.18
N LYS A 39 24.84 5.07 1.67
CA LYS A 39 25.00 4.40 0.38
C LYS A 39 24.05 4.89 -0.70
N GLN A 40 23.02 5.64 -0.36
CA GLN A 40 22.01 6.06 -1.31
C GLN A 40 21.88 7.58 -1.38
N ILE A 41 21.81 8.08 -2.58
CA ILE A 41 21.59 9.50 -2.91
C ILE A 41 20.08 9.79 -3.04
N CYS A 42 19.23 8.73 -3.08
CA CYS A 42 17.80 8.82 -3.38
C CYS A 42 16.93 8.69 -2.14
N ASN A 43 15.63 8.93 -2.34
CA ASN A 43 14.60 8.94 -1.31
C ASN A 43 14.52 7.64 -0.51
N GLU A 44 14.30 7.78 0.79
CA GLU A 44 14.05 6.68 1.74
C GLU A 44 12.72 5.95 1.50
N THR A 45 11.83 6.55 0.70
CA THR A 45 10.50 6.02 0.43
C THR A 45 10.55 5.01 -0.71
N GLU A 46 10.15 3.80 -0.38
CA GLU A 46 10.01 2.68 -1.30
C GLU A 46 8.56 2.53 -1.77
N HIS A 47 8.38 1.88 -2.91
CA HIS A 47 7.07 1.62 -3.49
C HIS A 47 6.49 0.27 -3.04
N ASN A 48 5.17 0.24 -2.83
CA ASN A 48 4.39 -0.99 -2.72
C ASN A 48 3.09 -0.89 -3.52
N SER A 49 2.59 -2.01 -4.00
CA SER A 49 1.33 -2.10 -4.76
C SER A 49 0.17 -2.67 -3.93
N GLY A 50 0.24 -2.51 -2.60
CA GLY A 50 -0.87 -2.91 -1.70
C GLY A 50 -0.49 -3.79 -0.53
N MET A 51 0.77 -4.23 -0.45
CA MET A 51 1.26 -4.99 0.69
C MET A 51 2.72 -4.69 0.96
N THR A 52 3.05 -4.54 2.23
CA THR A 52 4.43 -4.58 2.73
C THR A 52 4.47 -5.46 3.96
N ALA A 53 5.37 -6.43 3.97
CA ALA A 53 5.55 -7.38 5.07
C ALA A 53 6.97 -7.31 5.61
N ILE A 54 7.08 -7.52 6.91
CA ILE A 54 8.37 -7.65 7.62
C ILE A 54 8.28 -8.86 8.53
N GLY A 55 9.33 -9.64 8.60
CA GLY A 55 9.31 -10.84 9.44
C GLY A 55 10.54 -11.70 9.27
N ASP A 56 10.60 -12.73 10.09
CA ASP A 56 11.58 -13.79 10.07
C ASP A 56 10.91 -15.16 9.80
N GLU A 57 11.66 -16.24 9.95
CA GLU A 57 11.15 -17.60 9.75
C GLU A 57 10.02 -18.01 10.71
N LYS A 58 9.87 -17.33 11.86
CA LYS A 58 8.92 -17.66 12.90
C LYS A 58 7.68 -16.79 12.91
N LEU A 59 7.89 -15.48 12.81
CA LEU A 59 6.84 -14.48 12.92
C LEU A 59 6.99 -13.42 11.83
N SER A 60 5.87 -13.00 11.29
CA SER A 60 5.82 -11.90 10.35
C SER A 60 4.56 -11.06 10.53
N VAL A 61 4.64 -9.82 10.08
CA VAL A 61 3.51 -8.90 10.04
C VAL A 61 3.46 -8.29 8.65
N ALA A 62 2.33 -8.47 7.97
CA ALA A 62 2.05 -7.80 6.71
C ALA A 62 1.05 -6.67 6.91
N ILE A 63 1.29 -5.57 6.24
CA ILE A 63 0.39 -4.43 6.17
C ILE A 63 -0.21 -4.42 4.77
N LEU A 64 -1.51 -4.68 4.71
CA LEU A 64 -2.29 -4.62 3.47
C LEU A 64 -2.90 -3.23 3.37
N ASN A 65 -2.91 -2.64 2.18
CA ASN A 65 -3.42 -1.28 2.02
C ASN A 65 -4.15 -1.08 0.68
N ARG A 66 -4.95 -0.01 0.63
CA ARG A 66 -5.61 0.50 -0.58
C ARG A 66 -5.12 1.90 -0.86
N GLY A 67 -4.31 2.03 -1.93
CA GLY A 67 -3.88 3.33 -2.42
C GLY A 67 -2.78 4.01 -1.60
N ILE A 68 -2.10 3.30 -0.71
CA ILE A 68 -0.96 3.81 0.05
C ILE A 68 0.32 3.23 -0.58
N TYR A 69 0.87 3.92 -1.56
CA TYR A 69 1.97 3.39 -2.39
C TYR A 69 3.36 3.57 -1.79
N GLY A 70 3.55 4.50 -0.87
CA GLY A 70 4.86 4.81 -0.30
C GLY A 70 5.05 4.26 1.10
N TYR A 71 6.16 3.57 1.34
CA TYR A 71 6.54 3.14 2.68
C TYR A 71 8.04 3.33 2.92
N GLU A 72 8.44 3.30 4.18
CA GLU A 72 9.83 3.30 4.63
C GLU A 72 10.03 2.21 5.68
N ASN A 73 11.11 1.47 5.57
CA ASN A 73 11.59 0.59 6.61
C ASN A 73 12.59 1.38 7.46
N LEU A 74 12.15 1.86 8.64
CA LEU A 74 12.90 2.81 9.43
C LEU A 74 14.18 2.20 10.02
N GLN A 75 15.30 2.86 9.75
CA GLN A 75 16.60 2.46 10.28
C GLN A 75 16.73 2.69 11.78
N SER A 76 16.16 3.77 12.27
CA SER A 76 16.26 4.21 13.67
C SER A 76 15.43 3.36 14.63
N GLU A 77 14.40 2.69 14.13
CA GLU A 77 13.47 1.90 14.94
C GLU A 77 13.30 0.51 14.34
N GLN A 78 13.85 -0.49 14.99
CA GLN A 78 13.80 -1.88 14.55
C GLN A 78 12.36 -2.36 14.36
N GLY A 79 12.11 -3.03 13.23
CA GLY A 79 10.79 -3.57 12.92
C GLY A 79 9.69 -2.51 12.75
N THR A 80 10.04 -1.28 12.40
CA THR A 80 9.08 -0.21 12.21
C THR A 80 8.95 0.15 10.73
N LEU A 81 7.71 0.08 10.23
CA LEU A 81 7.34 0.52 8.90
C LEU A 81 6.58 1.85 9.00
N ALA A 82 6.95 2.83 8.18
CA ALA A 82 6.26 4.10 8.05
C ALA A 82 5.57 4.19 6.69
N PHE A 83 4.25 4.34 6.68
CA PHE A 83 3.45 4.46 5.47
C PHE A 83 3.08 5.91 5.21
N ALA A 84 3.41 6.42 4.03
CA ALA A 84 3.11 7.80 3.65
C ALA A 84 1.61 7.96 3.32
N LEU A 85 0.84 8.52 4.25
CA LEU A 85 -0.58 8.77 4.09
C LEU A 85 -0.86 10.04 3.29
N VAL A 86 -0.09 11.08 3.55
CA VAL A 86 -0.21 12.37 2.87
C VAL A 86 1.19 12.93 2.64
N ARG A 87 1.40 13.44 1.44
CA ARG A 87 2.55 14.28 1.11
C ARG A 87 2.03 15.53 0.45
N SER A 88 2.09 16.65 1.16
CA SER A 88 1.72 17.96 0.67
C SER A 88 2.96 18.73 0.32
N THR A 89 3.15 19.02 -0.96
CA THR A 89 4.25 19.82 -1.46
C THR A 89 3.69 21.09 -2.13
N GLY A 90 4.33 22.22 -1.89
CA GLY A 90 3.94 23.47 -2.56
C GLY A 90 4.53 23.63 -3.95
N LYS A 91 5.60 22.88 -4.24
CA LYS A 91 6.35 22.98 -5.50
C LYS A 91 6.77 21.59 -5.99
N ILE A 92 6.93 21.43 -7.31
CA ILE A 92 7.39 20.17 -7.95
C ILE A 92 8.88 19.92 -7.69
N SER A 93 9.69 20.95 -7.67
CA SER A 93 11.13 20.85 -7.51
C SER A 93 11.63 21.78 -6.40
N ALA A 94 12.68 21.34 -5.72
CA ALA A 94 13.38 22.09 -4.67
C ALA A 94 14.82 22.43 -5.09
N GLY A 95 15.07 22.68 -6.36
CA GLY A 95 16.38 23.21 -6.81
C GLY A 95 16.60 24.62 -6.27
N ASP A 96 17.86 25.00 -6.01
CA ASP A 96 18.22 26.28 -5.41
C ASP A 96 17.73 27.51 -6.21
N GLU A 97 17.44 27.33 -7.49
CA GLU A 97 16.91 28.36 -8.38
C GLU A 97 15.40 28.27 -8.61
N ALA A 98 14.72 27.25 -8.08
CA ALA A 98 13.28 27.03 -8.27
C ALA A 98 12.44 27.85 -7.28
N CYS A 99 12.77 29.10 -7.12
CA CYS A 99 11.98 30.04 -6.31
C CYS A 99 10.81 30.67 -7.06
N ASP A 100 10.68 30.38 -8.34
CA ASP A 100 9.68 31.00 -9.19
C ASP A 100 8.30 30.35 -9.00
N ASP A 101 7.26 31.17 -9.04
CA ASP A 101 5.86 30.78 -8.93
C ASP A 101 5.41 29.79 -10.02
N GLU A 102 6.21 29.66 -11.07
CA GLU A 102 6.01 28.73 -12.19
C GLU A 102 5.96 27.25 -11.77
N TRP A 103 6.62 26.87 -10.66
CA TRP A 103 6.65 25.51 -10.13
C TRP A 103 5.70 25.30 -8.96
N ALA A 104 4.88 26.29 -8.66
CA ALA A 104 3.90 26.19 -7.58
C ALA A 104 2.75 25.25 -7.96
N ILE A 105 2.40 24.35 -7.03
CA ILE A 105 1.30 23.41 -7.19
C ILE A 105 0.40 23.50 -5.96
N PRO A 106 -0.46 24.53 -5.89
CA PRO A 106 -1.33 24.73 -4.73
C PRO A 106 -2.29 23.55 -4.50
N GLU A 107 -2.69 22.84 -5.54
CA GLU A 107 -3.57 21.67 -5.49
C GLU A 107 -2.96 20.50 -4.72
N ASN A 108 -1.62 20.38 -4.71
CA ASN A 108 -0.90 19.36 -3.96
C ASN A 108 -0.93 19.57 -2.44
N GLN A 109 -1.47 20.67 -1.96
CA GLN A 109 -1.65 20.90 -0.53
C GLN A 109 -2.73 19.99 0.09
N CYS A 110 -3.50 19.28 -0.75
CA CYS A 110 -4.46 18.26 -0.33
C CYS A 110 -5.39 18.73 0.81
N LEU A 111 -5.94 19.95 0.72
CA LEU A 111 -6.82 20.56 1.72
C LEU A 111 -8.22 19.93 1.74
N ARG A 112 -8.29 18.63 1.83
CA ARG A 112 -9.52 17.84 1.85
C ARG A 112 -9.44 16.73 2.89
N GLU A 113 -10.56 16.09 3.15
CA GLU A 113 -10.59 14.83 3.88
C GLU A 113 -9.93 13.74 3.02
N ILE A 114 -9.00 13.01 3.63
CA ILE A 114 -8.32 11.87 3.02
C ILE A 114 -8.59 10.67 3.89
N ARG A 115 -9.18 9.63 3.29
CA ARG A 115 -9.43 8.35 3.92
C ARG A 115 -8.39 7.34 3.44
N CYS A 116 -7.71 6.73 4.39
CA CYS A 116 -6.75 5.67 4.14
C CYS A 116 -7.26 4.38 4.77
N GLU A 117 -7.15 3.27 4.03
CA GLU A 117 -7.58 1.95 4.51
C GLU A 117 -6.38 1.01 4.50
N PHE A 118 -6.17 0.35 5.63
CA PHE A 118 -5.16 -0.70 5.76
C PHE A 118 -5.59 -1.77 6.75
N SER A 119 -5.03 -2.96 6.60
CA SER A 119 -5.21 -4.10 7.49
C SER A 119 -3.87 -4.60 7.97
N ILE A 120 -3.81 -5.08 9.20
CA ILE A 120 -2.61 -5.68 9.79
C ILE A 120 -2.83 -7.18 9.85
N LEU A 121 -1.95 -7.95 9.20
CA LEU A 121 -2.02 -9.39 9.12
C LEU A 121 -0.79 -10.02 9.78
N PRO A 122 -0.89 -10.46 11.05
CA PRO A 122 0.14 -11.26 11.68
C PRO A 122 0.12 -12.69 11.12
N GLN A 123 1.29 -13.26 10.91
CA GLN A 123 1.46 -14.61 10.37
C GLN A 123 2.58 -15.35 11.06
N THR A 124 2.53 -16.70 10.97
CA THR A 124 3.58 -17.60 11.41
C THR A 124 4.10 -18.40 10.23
N GLY A 125 5.41 -18.73 10.24
CA GLY A 125 6.06 -19.52 9.19
C GLY A 125 6.80 -18.69 8.14
N GLY A 126 7.64 -19.35 7.36
CA GLY A 126 8.64 -18.72 6.48
C GLY A 126 8.10 -18.16 5.15
N GLU A 127 6.99 -18.68 4.63
CA GLU A 127 6.41 -18.27 3.32
C GLU A 127 5.35 -17.17 3.49
N PHE A 128 5.64 -16.19 4.32
CA PHE A 128 4.66 -15.17 4.68
C PHE A 128 4.36 -14.18 3.55
N ALA A 129 5.30 -13.91 2.68
CA ALA A 129 5.18 -12.86 1.68
C ALA A 129 4.16 -13.21 0.59
N GLU A 130 4.21 -14.44 0.07
CA GLU A 130 3.29 -14.92 -0.96
C GLU A 130 1.86 -15.00 -0.44
N LYS A 131 1.70 -15.53 0.77
CA LYS A 131 0.39 -15.60 1.43
C LYS A 131 -0.17 -14.20 1.69
N ALA A 132 0.65 -13.28 2.18
CA ALA A 132 0.24 -11.90 2.39
C ALA A 132 -0.10 -11.19 1.08
N ALA A 133 0.61 -11.46 0.00
CA ALA A 133 0.30 -10.91 -1.32
C ALA A 133 -1.05 -11.38 -1.85
N PHE A 134 -1.41 -12.65 -1.62
CA PHE A 134 -2.73 -13.18 -1.97
C PHE A 134 -3.84 -12.49 -1.16
N GLU A 135 -3.67 -12.37 0.16
CA GLU A 135 -4.60 -11.67 1.02
C GLU A 135 -4.74 -10.18 0.66
N ALA A 136 -3.65 -9.56 0.22
CA ALA A 136 -3.68 -8.17 -0.24
C ALA A 136 -4.55 -7.99 -1.48
N LYS A 137 -4.52 -8.93 -2.43
CA LYS A 137 -5.40 -8.92 -3.61
C LYS A 137 -6.86 -9.01 -3.21
N SER A 138 -7.20 -9.89 -2.27
CA SER A 138 -8.55 -10.03 -1.74
C SER A 138 -9.00 -8.77 -0.98
N PHE A 139 -8.11 -8.17 -0.21
CA PHE A 139 -8.38 -6.91 0.49
C PHE A 139 -8.62 -5.75 -0.47
N GLN A 140 -7.83 -5.65 -1.54
CA GLN A 140 -7.95 -4.60 -2.54
C GLN A 140 -9.19 -4.76 -3.43
N ASN A 141 -9.55 -6.00 -3.73
CA ASN A 141 -10.64 -6.36 -4.63
C ASN A 141 -11.68 -7.23 -3.89
N PRO A 142 -12.49 -6.63 -3.01
CA PRO A 142 -13.50 -7.37 -2.29
C PRO A 142 -14.53 -7.95 -3.27
N MET A 143 -15.03 -9.14 -2.95
CA MET A 143 -16.10 -9.75 -3.71
C MET A 143 -17.32 -8.84 -3.72
N MET A 144 -17.81 -8.53 -4.91
CA MET A 144 -19.07 -7.80 -5.11
C MET A 144 -20.17 -8.81 -5.43
N VAL A 145 -21.25 -8.76 -4.68
CA VAL A 145 -22.45 -9.55 -4.95
C VAL A 145 -23.50 -8.63 -5.51
N GLN A 146 -23.94 -8.89 -6.75
CA GLN A 146 -25.06 -8.21 -7.37
C GLN A 146 -26.25 -9.17 -7.41
N CYS A 147 -27.36 -8.77 -6.81
CA CYS A 147 -28.62 -9.50 -6.91
C CYS A 147 -29.48 -8.80 -7.97
N GLU A 148 -29.76 -9.49 -9.04
CA GLU A 148 -30.75 -9.07 -10.04
C GLU A 148 -32.06 -9.84 -9.84
N PRO A 149 -33.22 -9.21 -10.02
CA PRO A 149 -34.48 -9.94 -10.03
C PRO A 149 -34.45 -10.97 -11.16
N VAL A 150 -34.65 -12.24 -10.81
CA VAL A 150 -34.72 -13.31 -11.80
C VAL A 150 -36.02 -13.13 -12.59
N ASP A 151 -35.89 -12.84 -13.89
CA ASP A 151 -37.01 -12.88 -14.79
C ASP A 151 -37.44 -14.36 -14.97
N THR A 152 -38.49 -14.75 -14.26
CA THR A 152 -39.01 -16.11 -14.25
C THR A 152 -39.42 -16.60 -15.65
N HIS A 153 -39.67 -15.71 -16.60
CA HIS A 153 -39.97 -16.07 -17.99
C HIS A 153 -38.72 -16.58 -18.76
N LYS A 154 -37.52 -16.16 -18.36
CA LYS A 154 -36.27 -16.69 -18.96
C LYS A 154 -35.89 -18.07 -18.42
N PHE A 155 -36.41 -18.44 -17.25
CA PHE A 155 -36.08 -19.73 -16.62
C PHE A 155 -36.73 -20.94 -17.29
N MET A 156 -37.78 -20.73 -18.05
CA MET A 156 -38.50 -21.83 -18.76
C MET A 156 -37.77 -22.32 -20.02
N GLY A 157 -36.64 -21.73 -20.39
CA GLY A 157 -35.83 -22.08 -21.54
C GLY A 157 -34.63 -23.02 -21.29
N GLY A 158 -34.50 -23.61 -20.13
CA GLY A 158 -33.59 -24.75 -19.87
C GLY A 158 -32.09 -24.45 -19.91
N ARG A 159 -31.66 -23.19 -19.76
CA ARG A 159 -30.23 -22.85 -19.53
C ARG A 159 -30.11 -22.05 -18.26
N THR A 160 -29.46 -22.64 -17.27
CA THR A 160 -29.14 -21.99 -16.01
C THR A 160 -28.12 -20.87 -16.23
N ALA A 161 -28.57 -19.63 -16.05
CA ALA A 161 -27.72 -18.44 -16.09
C ALA A 161 -26.67 -18.37 -14.94
N VAL A 162 -26.55 -19.43 -14.17
CA VAL A 162 -25.61 -19.52 -13.01
C VAL A 162 -24.20 -19.94 -13.42
N GLN A 163 -24.01 -20.42 -14.67
CA GLN A 163 -22.70 -20.88 -15.12
C GLN A 163 -21.79 -19.82 -15.72
N ASP A 164 -22.33 -18.64 -16.08
CA ASP A 164 -21.53 -17.63 -16.78
C ASP A 164 -20.95 -16.51 -15.90
N THR A 165 -21.22 -16.53 -14.59
CA THR A 165 -20.77 -15.47 -13.68
C THR A 165 -19.64 -15.87 -12.73
N VAL A 166 -19.08 -17.07 -12.88
CA VAL A 166 -17.94 -17.57 -12.06
C VAL A 166 -16.72 -17.80 -12.95
N GLN A 167 -16.45 -16.91 -13.88
CA GLN A 167 -15.17 -16.83 -14.57
C GLN A 167 -14.66 -15.41 -14.52
N ALA A 168 -13.96 -15.10 -13.45
CA ALA A 168 -12.98 -14.01 -13.39
C ALA A 168 -11.97 -14.33 -12.27
#